data_d71d050cf0dedd2a22c19348926931ac
#
_entry.id   d71d050cf0dedd2a22c19348926931ac
#
_cell.length_a   1.000
_cell.length_b   1.000
_cell.length_c   1.000
_cell.angle_alpha   90.00
_cell.angle_beta   90.00
_cell.angle_gamma   90.00
#
_symmetry.space_group_name_H-M   'P 1'
#
loop_
_entity.id
_entity.type
_entity.pdbx_description
1 polymer ?
#
loop_
_entity_poly.entity_id
_entity_poly.type
_entity_poly.pdbx_seq_one_letter_code
_entity_poly.pdbx_strand_id
1 'polypeptide(L)'
;LQMTNMISYQELVRTFPNEMDTPPEVFAPLFRVLKSQGIKHMTFHVGEDFSHLVSGIRAIADAIRFLPLDNGDRLGHCTSIGIIPAIWRRSLPPTLTVTQETHLLDLIFVWQTLRHNHLMLKWANLAASKALTLAQKIFKDSSISCIEHLDAIFSLRDIYPLYEPLQDENRWQLRAASVWDAEYQRVDELLNKVERRSELNLYRRWLFDDEIRKTRNTMHTLLTDWLPDEALIALQQAVMKDIAKKNIA
;
A
#
# COMPACT_ATOMS: atom_id res chain seq x y z
N LEU A 1 16.20 14.57 -33.32
CA LEU A 1 14.98 15.12 -32.74
C LEU A 1 15.11 15.14 -31.25
N GLN A 2 14.99 16.31 -30.68
CA GLN A 2 15.40 16.80 -29.37
C GLN A 2 14.81 16.01 -28.21
N MET A 3 15.69 15.38 -27.43
CA MET A 3 15.48 15.01 -26.04
C MET A 3 15.48 16.29 -25.19
N THR A 4 14.39 16.99 -25.15
CA THR A 4 14.18 18.14 -24.25
C THR A 4 13.01 17.82 -23.35
N ASN A 5 13.33 17.74 -22.05
CA ASN A 5 12.48 17.53 -20.88
C ASN A 5 12.34 16.10 -20.36
N MET A 6 13.43 15.35 -20.31
CA MET A 6 13.56 14.38 -19.23
C MET A 6 13.85 15.15 -17.95
N ILE A 7 12.88 15.23 -17.05
CA ILE A 7 13.16 15.54 -15.64
C ILE A 7 14.24 14.55 -15.23
N SER A 8 15.39 15.04 -14.78
CA SER A 8 16.47 14.15 -14.40
C SER A 8 15.99 13.24 -13.28
N TYR A 9 16.37 11.96 -13.31
CA TYR A 9 16.05 10.97 -12.29
C TYR A 9 16.34 11.50 -10.87
N GLN A 10 17.39 12.31 -10.72
CA GLN A 10 17.76 12.96 -9.47
C GLN A 10 16.77 14.05 -9.02
N GLU A 11 16.09 14.73 -9.94
CA GLU A 11 15.05 15.70 -9.60
C GLU A 11 13.74 15.02 -9.21
N LEU A 12 13.39 13.90 -9.84
CA LEU A 12 12.22 13.11 -9.44
C LEU A 12 12.36 12.57 -8.01
N VAL A 13 13.53 12.03 -7.66
CA VAL A 13 13.83 11.49 -6.32
C VAL A 13 13.88 12.59 -5.25
N ARG A 14 14.25 13.83 -5.62
CA ARG A 14 14.30 14.99 -4.70
C ARG A 14 12.94 15.63 -4.42
N THR A 15 11.91 15.33 -5.20
CA THR A 15 10.60 15.99 -5.10
C THR A 15 9.61 15.26 -4.19
N PHE A 16 9.97 14.11 -3.62
CA PHE A 16 9.05 13.33 -2.78
C PHE A 16 9.37 13.56 -1.30
N PRO A 17 8.54 14.36 -0.61
CA PRO A 17 8.64 14.52 0.82
C PRO A 17 8.04 13.29 1.51
N ASN A 18 8.67 12.85 2.57
CA ASN A 18 8.18 11.96 3.61
C ASN A 18 7.47 10.68 3.13
N GLU A 19 8.11 9.56 3.35
CA GLU A 19 7.61 8.20 3.10
C GLU A 19 6.21 7.95 3.69
N MET A 20 5.88 8.58 4.83
CA MET A 20 4.56 8.43 5.48
C MET A 20 3.41 9.06 4.69
N ASP A 21 3.68 10.10 3.90
CA ASP A 21 2.66 10.87 3.20
C ASP A 21 2.43 10.38 1.76
N THR A 22 3.35 9.54 1.22
CA THR A 22 3.28 9.10 -0.17
C THR A 22 3.55 7.60 -0.26
N PRO A 23 2.52 6.76 -0.15
CA PRO A 23 2.67 5.31 -0.16
C PRO A 23 3.13 4.76 -1.52
N PRO A 24 3.76 3.57 -1.55
CA PRO A 24 4.38 3.00 -2.75
C PRO A 24 3.46 2.88 -3.96
N GLU A 25 2.19 2.59 -3.74
CA GLU A 25 1.20 2.39 -4.80
C GLU A 25 0.97 3.64 -5.68
N VAL A 26 1.24 4.84 -5.14
CA VAL A 26 1.15 6.10 -5.89
C VAL A 26 2.18 6.15 -7.02
N PHE A 27 3.34 5.51 -6.82
CA PHE A 27 4.42 5.47 -7.81
C PHE A 27 4.29 4.31 -8.78
N ALA A 28 3.42 3.35 -8.53
CA ALA A 28 3.33 2.13 -9.31
C ALA A 28 3.15 2.36 -10.83
N PRO A 29 2.26 3.26 -11.30
CA PRO A 29 2.14 3.54 -12.74
C PRO A 29 3.43 4.10 -13.33
N LEU A 30 4.09 5.04 -12.63
CA LEU A 30 5.35 5.62 -13.09
C LEU A 30 6.45 4.56 -13.22
N PHE A 31 6.59 3.69 -12.23
CA PHE A 31 7.60 2.62 -12.25
C PHE A 31 7.35 1.65 -13.40
N ARG A 32 6.08 1.30 -13.70
CA ARG A 32 5.74 0.45 -14.85
C ARG A 32 6.09 1.12 -16.17
N VAL A 33 5.80 2.42 -16.31
CA VAL A 33 6.19 3.19 -17.50
C VAL A 33 7.70 3.24 -17.65
N LEU A 34 8.46 3.53 -16.60
CA LEU A 34 9.92 3.55 -16.64
C LEU A 34 10.50 2.19 -17.05
N LYS A 35 9.99 1.09 -16.49
CA LYS A 35 10.37 -0.28 -16.92
C LYS A 35 10.07 -0.53 -18.39
N SER A 36 8.91 -0.10 -18.89
CA SER A 36 8.55 -0.25 -20.32
C SER A 36 9.46 0.55 -21.26
N GLN A 37 10.07 1.63 -20.77
CA GLN A 37 11.05 2.43 -21.48
C GLN A 37 12.48 1.87 -21.38
N GLY A 38 12.66 0.71 -20.76
CA GLY A 38 13.95 0.02 -20.67
C GLY A 38 14.82 0.41 -19.48
N ILE A 39 14.29 1.13 -18.48
CA ILE A 39 15.00 1.37 -17.22
C ILE A 39 15.11 0.04 -16.47
N LYS A 40 16.35 -0.43 -16.31
CA LYS A 40 16.65 -1.78 -15.79
C LYS A 40 16.75 -1.83 -14.27
N HIS A 41 17.23 -0.76 -13.64
CA HIS A 41 17.53 -0.74 -12.21
C HIS A 41 16.87 0.47 -11.56
N MET A 42 16.04 0.20 -10.57
CA MET A 42 15.34 1.23 -9.81
C MET A 42 15.61 1.05 -8.33
N THR A 43 15.55 2.15 -7.60
CA THR A 43 15.65 2.15 -6.14
C THR A 43 14.42 2.83 -5.57
N PHE A 44 13.83 2.23 -4.54
CA PHE A 44 12.74 2.82 -3.78
C PHE A 44 13.07 2.77 -2.29
N HIS A 45 12.96 3.91 -1.61
CA HIS A 45 13.21 4.01 -0.16
C HIS A 45 11.92 3.74 0.58
N VAL A 46 11.95 2.87 1.57
CA VAL A 46 10.75 2.44 2.29
C VAL A 46 11.06 1.76 3.63
N GLY A 47 10.16 1.92 4.60
CA GLY A 47 10.22 1.20 5.86
C GLY A 47 11.13 1.81 6.92
N GLU A 48 11.51 3.10 6.79
CA GLU A 48 12.26 3.83 7.81
C GLU A 48 11.37 4.75 8.66
N ASP A 49 10.40 5.42 8.03
CA ASP A 49 9.47 6.32 8.70
C ASP A 49 8.11 5.61 8.91
N PHE A 50 7.75 5.35 10.14
CA PHE A 50 6.49 4.69 10.48
C PHE A 50 6.00 5.03 11.89
N SER A 51 4.70 5.13 12.06
CA SER A 51 4.07 5.35 13.37
C SER A 51 3.94 4.09 14.20
N HIS A 52 3.79 2.93 13.59
CA HIS A 52 3.78 1.61 14.21
C HIS A 52 4.62 0.62 13.40
N LEU A 53 5.29 -0.34 14.06
CA LEU A 53 6.18 -1.29 13.36
C LEU A 53 5.45 -2.09 12.26
N VAL A 54 4.18 -2.44 12.47
CA VAL A 54 3.35 -3.07 11.43
C VAL A 54 3.23 -2.20 10.19
N SER A 55 3.04 -0.88 10.36
CA SER A 55 2.91 0.05 9.23
C SER A 55 4.20 0.12 8.41
N GLY A 56 5.36 0.12 9.08
CA GLY A 56 6.66 0.09 8.40
C GLY A 56 6.90 -1.22 7.63
N ILE A 57 6.56 -2.36 8.24
CA ILE A 57 6.66 -3.67 7.58
C ILE A 57 5.69 -3.75 6.38
N ARG A 58 4.45 -3.24 6.54
CA ARG A 58 3.47 -3.16 5.47
C ARG A 58 3.93 -2.28 4.31
N ALA A 59 4.54 -1.13 4.59
CA ALA A 59 5.05 -0.24 3.54
C ALA A 59 6.05 -0.97 2.63
N ILE A 60 6.95 -1.78 3.19
CA ILE A 60 7.87 -2.62 2.41
C ILE A 60 7.10 -3.67 1.60
N ALA A 61 6.13 -4.35 2.21
CA ALA A 61 5.29 -5.33 1.52
C ALA A 61 4.49 -4.68 0.37
N ASP A 62 3.96 -3.48 0.58
CA ASP A 62 3.25 -2.70 -0.44
C ASP A 62 4.19 -2.30 -1.59
N ALA A 63 5.44 -1.90 -1.31
CA ALA A 63 6.43 -1.64 -2.35
C ALA A 63 6.70 -2.89 -3.20
N ILE A 64 6.89 -4.05 -2.58
CA ILE A 64 7.08 -5.33 -3.29
C ILE A 64 5.85 -5.72 -4.11
N ARG A 65 4.65 -5.43 -3.61
CA ARG A 65 3.37 -5.79 -4.24
C ARG A 65 3.05 -4.91 -5.44
N PHE A 66 3.16 -3.60 -5.29
CA PHE A 66 2.66 -2.63 -6.27
C PHE A 66 3.71 -2.19 -7.28
N LEU A 67 4.96 -2.05 -6.85
CA LEU A 67 6.02 -1.65 -7.75
C LEU A 67 6.52 -2.87 -8.55
N PRO A 68 6.85 -2.70 -9.85
CA PRO A 68 7.37 -3.77 -10.69
C PRO A 68 8.85 -4.03 -10.39
N LEU A 69 9.19 -4.20 -9.10
CA LEU A 69 10.54 -4.48 -8.65
C LEU A 69 10.92 -5.94 -8.94
N ASP A 70 12.12 -6.13 -9.46
CA ASP A 70 12.68 -7.43 -9.81
C ASP A 70 14.20 -7.48 -9.57
N ASN A 71 14.86 -8.49 -10.13
CA ASN A 71 16.29 -8.70 -9.99
C ASN A 71 17.12 -7.48 -10.43
N GLY A 72 17.93 -6.96 -9.52
CA GLY A 72 18.79 -5.79 -9.71
C GLY A 72 18.18 -4.47 -9.29
N ASP A 73 16.89 -4.46 -8.89
CA ASP A 73 16.29 -3.31 -8.20
C ASP A 73 16.67 -3.32 -6.71
N ARG A 74 16.45 -2.20 -6.03
CA ARG A 74 16.81 -2.03 -4.63
C ARG A 74 15.68 -1.43 -3.82
N LEU A 75 15.55 -1.90 -2.58
CA LEU A 75 14.80 -1.25 -1.52
C LEU A 75 15.79 -0.59 -0.56
N GLY A 76 15.69 0.73 -0.43
CA GLY A 76 16.50 1.49 0.51
C GLY A 76 15.92 1.42 1.92
N HIS A 77 16.78 1.56 2.92
CA HIS A 77 16.50 1.53 4.35
C HIS A 77 15.91 0.22 4.87
N CYS A 78 14.66 -0.08 4.62
CA CYS A 78 13.96 -1.27 5.10
C CYS A 78 14.14 -1.55 6.61
N THR A 79 14.31 -0.49 7.41
CA THR A 79 14.68 -0.60 8.84
C THR A 79 13.65 -1.37 9.65
N SER A 80 12.37 -1.25 9.30
CA SER A 80 11.27 -1.92 10.02
C SER A 80 11.35 -3.45 10.01
N ILE A 81 11.97 -4.07 9.00
CA ILE A 81 12.16 -5.53 8.99
C ILE A 81 13.40 -5.99 9.74
N GLY A 82 14.32 -5.08 10.08
CA GLY A 82 15.52 -5.36 10.86
C GLY A 82 15.40 -5.03 12.35
N ILE A 83 14.35 -4.31 12.76
CA ILE A 83 14.13 -3.91 14.15
C ILE A 83 13.68 -5.10 14.99
N ILE A 84 14.30 -5.28 16.17
CA ILE A 84 13.87 -6.27 17.16
C ILE A 84 12.59 -5.76 17.85
N PRO A 85 11.43 -6.43 17.70
CA PRO A 85 10.14 -5.91 18.20
C PRO A 85 10.12 -5.58 19.69
N ALA A 86 10.74 -6.43 20.52
CA ALA A 86 10.82 -6.21 21.96
C ALA A 86 11.61 -4.95 22.34
N ILE A 87 12.68 -4.59 21.59
CA ILE A 87 13.45 -3.36 21.81
C ILE A 87 12.65 -2.15 21.37
N TRP A 88 12.07 -2.21 20.18
CA TRP A 88 11.21 -1.15 19.64
C TRP A 88 10.07 -0.81 20.59
N ARG A 89 9.37 -1.82 21.09
CA ARG A 89 8.23 -1.64 22.01
C ARG A 89 8.63 -0.95 23.32
N ARG A 90 9.80 -1.30 23.89
CA ARG A 90 10.30 -0.68 25.12
C ARG A 90 10.63 0.81 24.98
N SER A 91 10.89 1.27 23.75
CA SER A 91 11.23 2.67 23.47
C SER A 91 9.98 3.56 23.27
N LEU A 92 8.79 2.99 23.28
CA LEU A 92 7.55 3.68 22.95
C LEU A 92 6.59 3.78 24.13
N PRO A 93 5.66 4.77 24.10
CA PRO A 93 4.56 4.82 25.05
C PRO A 93 3.63 3.62 24.88
N PRO A 94 2.80 3.29 25.89
CA PRO A 94 1.85 2.18 25.84
C PRO A 94 0.82 2.29 24.71
N THR A 95 0.56 3.51 24.25
CA THR A 95 -0.38 3.79 23.16
C THR A 95 0.24 4.67 22.10
N LEU A 96 -0.15 4.43 20.86
CA LEU A 96 0.20 5.24 19.70
C LEU A 96 -1.05 5.76 19.02
N THR A 97 -0.90 6.83 18.27
CA THR A 97 -1.99 7.44 17.52
C THR A 97 -1.69 7.36 16.03
N VAL A 98 -2.62 6.78 15.27
CA VAL A 98 -2.54 6.62 13.82
C VAL A 98 -3.88 7.02 13.19
N THR A 99 -3.96 7.21 11.88
CA THR A 99 -5.26 7.38 11.21
C THR A 99 -6.03 6.06 11.19
N GLN A 100 -7.36 6.13 11.13
CA GLN A 100 -8.18 4.93 10.95
C GLN A 100 -7.85 4.21 9.64
N GLU A 101 -7.46 4.94 8.59
CA GLU A 101 -6.96 4.39 7.34
C GLU A 101 -5.72 3.53 7.55
N THR A 102 -4.68 4.10 8.16
CA THR A 102 -3.44 3.36 8.44
C THR A 102 -3.72 2.09 9.23
N HIS A 103 -4.55 2.19 10.28
CA HIS A 103 -4.88 1.02 11.09
C HIS A 103 -5.67 -0.04 10.31
N LEU A 104 -6.62 0.37 9.48
CA LEU A 104 -7.37 -0.57 8.64
C LEU A 104 -6.45 -1.33 7.67
N LEU A 105 -5.55 -0.62 6.99
CA LEU A 105 -4.59 -1.23 6.07
C LEU A 105 -3.62 -2.16 6.79
N ASP A 106 -3.16 -1.79 7.99
CA ASP A 106 -2.32 -2.64 8.83
C ASP A 106 -3.01 -3.95 9.23
N LEU A 107 -4.29 -3.87 9.62
CA LEU A 107 -5.08 -5.04 9.98
C LEU A 107 -5.28 -6.00 8.79
N ILE A 108 -5.60 -5.46 7.61
CA ILE A 108 -5.73 -6.25 6.38
C ILE A 108 -4.40 -6.92 6.02
N PHE A 109 -3.30 -6.19 6.11
CA PHE A 109 -1.95 -6.72 5.87
C PHE A 109 -1.59 -7.87 6.83
N VAL A 110 -1.86 -7.69 8.14
CA VAL A 110 -1.61 -8.75 9.14
C VAL A 110 -2.41 -10.00 8.82
N TRP A 111 -3.71 -9.86 8.52
CA TRP A 111 -4.53 -10.99 8.11
C TRP A 111 -3.99 -11.67 6.85
N GLN A 112 -3.74 -10.90 5.80
CA GLN A 112 -3.25 -11.40 4.51
C GLN A 112 -1.95 -12.21 4.67
N THR A 113 -1.03 -11.70 5.48
CA THR A 113 0.29 -12.30 5.66
C THR A 113 0.25 -13.53 6.56
N LEU A 114 -0.55 -13.49 7.63
CA LEU A 114 -0.51 -14.54 8.67
C LEU A 114 -1.56 -15.65 8.47
N ARG A 115 -2.58 -15.49 7.60
CA ARG A 115 -3.68 -16.46 7.44
C ARG A 115 -3.25 -17.87 7.04
N HIS A 116 -2.11 -18.02 6.40
CA HIS A 116 -1.57 -19.31 5.96
C HIS A 116 -0.54 -19.90 6.95
N ASN A 117 -0.25 -19.19 8.04
CA ASN A 117 0.64 -19.68 9.10
C ASN A 117 -0.19 -20.22 10.26
N HIS A 118 -0.21 -21.54 10.43
CA HIS A 118 -1.02 -22.20 11.45
C HIS A 118 -0.73 -21.70 12.88
N LEU A 119 0.52 -21.35 13.19
CA LEU A 119 0.91 -20.83 14.51
C LEU A 119 0.40 -19.41 14.74
N MET A 120 0.14 -18.67 13.68
CA MET A 120 -0.27 -17.25 13.72
C MET A 120 -1.75 -17.05 13.40
N LEU A 121 -2.50 -18.11 13.11
CA LEU A 121 -3.92 -18.03 12.67
C LEU A 121 -4.82 -17.27 13.66
N LYS A 122 -4.55 -17.37 14.95
CA LYS A 122 -5.26 -16.61 15.99
C LYS A 122 -5.16 -15.10 15.74
N TRP A 123 -3.97 -14.62 15.40
CA TRP A 123 -3.70 -13.19 15.17
C TRP A 123 -4.25 -12.72 13.82
N ALA A 124 -4.20 -13.57 12.81
CA ALA A 124 -4.85 -13.31 11.53
C ALA A 124 -6.38 -13.12 11.72
N ASN A 125 -7.04 -14.03 12.43
CA ASN A 125 -8.48 -13.95 12.68
C ASN A 125 -8.86 -12.74 13.53
N LEU A 126 -8.05 -12.39 14.53
CA LEU A 126 -8.25 -11.18 15.31
C LEU A 126 -8.13 -9.91 14.44
N ALA A 127 -7.12 -9.86 13.58
CA ALA A 127 -6.93 -8.75 12.64
C ALA A 127 -8.11 -8.65 11.66
N ALA A 128 -8.59 -9.76 11.10
CA ALA A 128 -9.77 -9.79 10.24
C ALA A 128 -11.02 -9.23 10.91
N SER A 129 -11.32 -9.69 12.13
CA SER A 129 -12.48 -9.21 12.90
C SER A 129 -12.41 -7.70 13.17
N LYS A 130 -11.24 -7.21 13.59
CA LYS A 130 -11.02 -5.77 13.82
C LYS A 130 -11.11 -4.95 12.52
N ALA A 131 -10.57 -5.49 11.42
CA ALA A 131 -10.63 -4.84 10.11
C ALA A 131 -12.07 -4.66 9.63
N LEU A 132 -12.89 -5.71 9.73
CA LEU A 132 -14.31 -5.66 9.37
C LEU A 132 -15.07 -4.63 10.20
N THR A 133 -14.88 -4.64 11.53
CA THR A 133 -15.52 -3.66 12.43
C THR A 133 -15.11 -2.23 12.08
N LEU A 134 -13.82 -2.01 11.79
CA LEU A 134 -13.32 -0.68 11.45
C LEU A 134 -13.79 -0.25 10.06
N ALA A 135 -13.83 -1.14 9.08
CA ALA A 135 -14.36 -0.87 7.75
C ALA A 135 -15.84 -0.52 7.79
N GLN A 136 -16.67 -1.29 8.51
CA GLN A 136 -18.09 -0.97 8.71
C GLN A 136 -18.30 0.44 9.28
N LYS A 137 -17.46 0.84 10.23
CA LYS A 137 -17.49 2.20 10.81
C LYS A 137 -17.10 3.25 9.76
N ILE A 138 -16.01 3.04 9.02
CA ILE A 138 -15.51 4.03 8.03
C ILE A 138 -16.50 4.20 6.89
N PHE A 139 -16.99 3.09 6.33
CA PHE A 139 -17.92 3.10 5.20
C PHE A 139 -19.37 3.38 5.62
N LYS A 140 -19.66 3.39 6.92
CA LYS A 140 -21.04 3.46 7.48
C LYS A 140 -21.93 2.37 6.85
N ASP A 141 -21.41 1.18 6.72
CA ASP A 141 -22.03 0.08 5.97
C ASP A 141 -21.84 -1.25 6.71
N SER A 142 -22.86 -1.71 7.39
CA SER A 142 -22.85 -2.96 8.15
C SER A 142 -22.87 -4.23 7.28
N SER A 143 -23.10 -4.09 5.98
CA SER A 143 -23.09 -5.23 5.05
C SER A 143 -21.67 -5.72 4.71
N ILE A 144 -20.64 -4.94 5.02
CA ILE A 144 -19.25 -5.33 4.85
C ILE A 144 -18.93 -6.44 5.86
N SER A 145 -18.87 -7.68 5.41
CA SER A 145 -18.73 -8.87 6.26
C SER A 145 -17.64 -9.84 5.81
N CYS A 146 -16.97 -9.55 4.69
CA CYS A 146 -15.95 -10.40 4.09
C CYS A 146 -14.61 -9.67 4.01
N ILE A 147 -13.60 -10.21 4.68
CA ILE A 147 -12.25 -9.63 4.71
C ILE A 147 -11.56 -9.75 3.34
N GLU A 148 -11.86 -10.80 2.59
CA GLU A 148 -11.36 -11.01 1.24
C GLU A 148 -11.85 -9.91 0.28
N HIS A 149 -13.07 -9.42 0.46
CA HIS A 149 -13.56 -8.27 -0.31
C HIS A 149 -12.79 -7.00 0.03
N LEU A 150 -12.47 -6.76 1.31
CA LEU A 150 -11.63 -5.62 1.70
C LEU A 150 -10.22 -5.74 1.10
N ASP A 151 -9.61 -6.91 1.13
CA ASP A 151 -8.30 -7.14 0.49
C ASP A 151 -8.37 -6.89 -1.03
N ALA A 152 -9.43 -7.35 -1.70
CA ALA A 152 -9.65 -7.11 -3.12
C ALA A 152 -9.79 -5.62 -3.44
N ILE A 153 -10.54 -4.86 -2.63
CA ILE A 153 -10.68 -3.39 -2.76
C ILE A 153 -9.31 -2.72 -2.64
N PHE A 154 -8.57 -3.02 -1.59
CA PHE A 154 -7.28 -2.39 -1.33
C PHE A 154 -6.14 -2.90 -2.21
N SER A 155 -6.37 -3.98 -2.98
CA SER A 155 -5.49 -4.38 -4.08
C SER A 155 -5.55 -3.45 -5.30
N LEU A 156 -6.54 -2.56 -5.35
CA LEU A 156 -6.72 -1.60 -6.43
C LEU A 156 -6.03 -0.24 -6.18
N ARG A 157 -5.30 -0.09 -5.08
CA ARG A 157 -4.69 1.19 -4.70
C ARG A 157 -3.74 1.75 -5.76
N ASP A 158 -3.07 0.91 -6.51
CA ASP A 158 -2.14 1.30 -7.56
C ASP A 158 -2.81 1.83 -8.85
N ILE A 159 -4.15 1.81 -8.93
CA ILE A 159 -4.88 2.45 -10.02
C ILE A 159 -5.29 3.90 -9.70
N TYR A 160 -5.23 4.29 -8.42
CA TYR A 160 -5.65 5.62 -7.98
C TYR A 160 -5.01 6.76 -8.76
N PRO A 161 -3.69 6.77 -9.03
CA PRO A 161 -3.08 7.90 -9.73
C PRO A 161 -3.64 8.15 -11.14
N LEU A 162 -4.32 7.16 -11.73
CA LEU A 162 -4.91 7.23 -13.07
C LEU A 162 -6.43 7.22 -13.05
N TYR A 163 -7.06 6.81 -11.94
CA TYR A 163 -8.51 6.67 -11.85
C TYR A 163 -9.25 8.01 -11.91
N GLU A 164 -8.81 8.99 -11.14
CA GLU A 164 -9.38 10.34 -11.18
C GLU A 164 -9.25 11.02 -12.56
N PRO A 165 -8.08 10.91 -13.23
CA PRO A 165 -7.92 11.38 -14.59
C PRO A 165 -8.86 10.74 -15.60
N LEU A 166 -9.12 9.44 -15.51
CA LEU A 166 -10.03 8.74 -16.42
C LEU A 166 -11.50 9.18 -16.29
N GLN A 167 -11.85 9.84 -15.18
CA GLN A 167 -13.19 10.42 -14.99
C GLN A 167 -13.31 11.85 -15.47
N ASP A 168 -12.20 12.54 -15.70
CA ASP A 168 -12.14 13.91 -16.22
C ASP A 168 -11.41 13.91 -17.57
N GLU A 169 -12.14 13.47 -18.62
CA GLU A 169 -11.61 13.33 -19.97
C GLU A 169 -10.91 14.58 -20.50
N ASN A 170 -11.33 15.77 -20.09
CA ASN A 170 -10.73 17.03 -20.55
C ASN A 170 -9.34 17.30 -19.95
N ARG A 171 -9.08 16.81 -18.75
CA ARG A 171 -7.86 17.12 -18.00
C ARG A 171 -6.65 16.32 -18.48
N TRP A 172 -6.87 15.14 -19.06
CA TRP A 172 -5.81 14.21 -19.45
C TRP A 172 -5.58 14.05 -20.94
N GLN A 173 -6.50 14.45 -21.79
CA GLN A 173 -6.27 14.58 -23.23
C GLN A 173 -5.04 15.45 -23.56
N LEU A 174 -4.71 16.40 -22.69
CA LEU A 174 -3.52 17.26 -22.83
C LEU A 174 -2.19 16.60 -22.44
N ARG A 175 -2.23 15.42 -21.78
CA ARG A 175 -1.05 14.68 -21.34
C ARG A 175 -0.87 13.33 -22.01
N ALA A 176 -1.65 13.01 -23.01
CA ALA A 176 -1.54 11.76 -23.77
C ALA A 176 -0.19 11.64 -24.47
N ALA A 177 0.84 11.41 -23.66
CA ALA A 177 2.05 10.84 -24.17
C ALA A 177 1.77 9.34 -24.32
N SER A 178 2.04 8.79 -25.50
CA SER A 178 1.91 7.37 -25.83
C SER A 178 2.53 6.40 -24.80
N VAL A 179 3.42 6.89 -23.94
CA VAL A 179 4.03 6.13 -22.85
C VAL A 179 3.06 5.71 -21.75
N TRP A 180 1.91 6.37 -21.60
CA TRP A 180 0.89 6.07 -20.59
C TRP A 180 -0.23 5.18 -21.11
N ASP A 181 -0.32 4.96 -22.43
CA ASP A 181 -1.43 4.23 -23.05
C ASP A 181 -1.61 2.82 -22.45
N ALA A 182 -0.52 2.11 -22.23
CA ALA A 182 -0.56 0.76 -21.62
C ALA A 182 -1.12 0.78 -20.17
N GLU A 183 -0.81 1.83 -19.39
CA GLU A 183 -1.34 1.98 -18.04
C GLU A 183 -2.84 2.34 -18.06
N TYR A 184 -3.26 3.22 -18.96
CA TYR A 184 -4.67 3.54 -19.13
C TYR A 184 -5.46 2.32 -19.60
N GLN A 185 -4.95 1.56 -20.57
CA GLN A 185 -5.58 0.33 -21.02
C GLN A 185 -5.70 -0.69 -19.88
N ARG A 186 -4.66 -0.86 -19.05
CA ARG A 186 -4.70 -1.74 -17.87
C ARG A 186 -5.79 -1.32 -16.88
N VAL A 187 -5.90 -0.02 -16.60
CA VAL A 187 -6.94 0.50 -15.69
C VAL A 187 -8.33 0.31 -16.30
N ASP A 188 -8.50 0.62 -17.57
CA ASP A 188 -9.77 0.44 -18.28
C ASP A 188 -10.22 -1.03 -18.28
N GLU A 189 -9.33 -1.96 -18.55
CA GLU A 189 -9.59 -3.40 -18.45
C GLU A 189 -10.03 -3.83 -17.04
N LEU A 190 -9.42 -3.26 -15.99
CA LEU A 190 -9.81 -3.52 -14.60
C LEU A 190 -11.18 -2.95 -14.28
N LEU A 191 -11.47 -1.73 -14.72
CA LEU A 191 -12.75 -1.05 -14.50
C LEU A 191 -13.91 -1.75 -15.24
N ASN A 192 -13.64 -2.33 -16.39
CA ASN A 192 -14.64 -3.00 -17.24
C ASN A 192 -14.92 -4.46 -16.81
N LYS A 193 -14.13 -5.05 -15.91
CA LYS A 193 -14.40 -6.41 -15.39
C LYS A 193 -15.67 -6.45 -14.57
N VAL A 194 -16.68 -7.14 -15.08
CA VAL A 194 -18.03 -7.24 -14.48
C VAL A 194 -17.98 -7.85 -13.07
N GLU A 195 -17.15 -8.84 -12.87
CA GLU A 195 -16.95 -9.58 -11.61
C GLU A 195 -16.39 -8.74 -10.46
N ARG A 196 -15.81 -7.58 -10.75
CA ARG A 196 -15.22 -6.65 -9.77
C ARG A 196 -16.05 -5.40 -9.51
N ARG A 197 -17.29 -5.33 -9.95
CA ARG A 197 -18.12 -4.12 -9.81
C ARG A 197 -18.36 -3.72 -8.35
N SER A 198 -18.56 -4.66 -7.47
CA SER A 198 -18.79 -4.36 -6.04
C SER A 198 -17.54 -3.77 -5.40
N GLU A 199 -16.38 -4.35 -5.65
CA GLU A 199 -15.09 -3.89 -5.16
C GLU A 199 -14.75 -2.51 -5.73
N LEU A 200 -14.96 -2.31 -7.02
CA LEU A 200 -14.75 -1.01 -7.67
C LEU A 200 -15.66 0.07 -7.10
N ASN A 201 -16.93 -0.23 -6.84
CA ASN A 201 -17.86 0.71 -6.23
C ASN A 201 -17.43 1.10 -4.81
N LEU A 202 -17.01 0.14 -4.00
CA LEU A 202 -16.50 0.41 -2.65
C LEU A 202 -15.18 1.20 -2.71
N TYR A 203 -14.28 0.85 -3.64
CA TYR A 203 -13.04 1.60 -3.82
C TYR A 203 -13.30 3.03 -4.31
N ARG A 204 -14.27 3.25 -5.20
CA ARG A 204 -14.71 4.56 -5.61
C ARG A 204 -15.25 5.40 -4.44
N ARG A 205 -16.07 4.80 -3.58
CA ARG A 205 -16.54 5.46 -2.34
C ARG A 205 -15.36 5.81 -1.43
N TRP A 206 -14.40 4.91 -1.29
CA TRP A 206 -13.18 5.17 -0.53
C TRP A 206 -12.42 6.41 -1.02
N LEU A 207 -12.31 6.60 -2.33
CA LEU A 207 -11.56 7.69 -2.93
C LEU A 207 -12.32 9.04 -2.87
N PHE A 208 -13.62 9.02 -3.19
CA PHE A 208 -14.36 10.22 -3.55
C PHE A 208 -15.48 10.60 -2.59
N ASP A 209 -15.91 9.72 -1.68
CA ASP A 209 -16.91 10.04 -0.66
C ASP A 209 -16.28 10.87 0.46
N ASP A 210 -16.71 12.12 0.61
CA ASP A 210 -16.16 13.06 1.57
C ASP A 210 -16.33 12.61 3.02
N GLU A 211 -17.43 11.96 3.36
CA GLU A 211 -17.68 11.46 4.71
C GLU A 211 -16.76 10.27 5.04
N ILE A 212 -16.56 9.38 4.09
CA ILE A 212 -15.61 8.27 4.24
C ILE A 212 -14.20 8.83 4.37
N ARG A 213 -13.81 9.77 3.50
CA ARG A 213 -12.49 10.41 3.53
C ARG A 213 -12.24 11.11 4.87
N LYS A 214 -13.20 11.86 5.37
CA LYS A 214 -13.14 12.51 6.67
C LYS A 214 -13.00 11.49 7.81
N THR A 215 -13.80 10.41 7.77
CA THR A 215 -13.78 9.37 8.81
C THR A 215 -12.48 8.61 8.81
N ARG A 216 -11.98 8.16 7.66
CA ARG A 216 -10.72 7.40 7.57
C ARG A 216 -9.49 8.19 8.02
N ASN A 217 -9.49 9.53 7.83
CA ASN A 217 -8.43 10.42 8.27
C ASN A 217 -8.52 10.78 9.76
N THR A 218 -9.58 10.37 10.46
CA THR A 218 -9.69 10.61 11.90
C THR A 218 -8.64 9.79 12.64
N MET A 219 -8.01 10.44 13.63
CA MET A 219 -7.00 9.79 14.48
C MET A 219 -7.62 8.70 15.35
N HIS A 220 -6.91 7.62 15.50
CA HIS A 220 -7.27 6.45 16.28
C HIS A 220 -6.13 6.08 17.22
N THR A 221 -6.43 5.90 18.49
CA THR A 221 -5.46 5.45 19.49
C THR A 221 -5.48 3.93 19.58
N LEU A 222 -4.33 3.30 19.48
CA LEU A 222 -4.17 1.87 19.62
C LEU A 222 -3.07 1.52 20.63
N LEU A 223 -3.14 0.33 21.22
CA LEU A 223 -2.08 -0.18 22.08
C LEU A 223 -0.83 -0.47 21.23
N THR A 224 0.34 -0.10 21.74
CA THR A 224 1.61 -0.39 21.06
C THR A 224 1.85 -1.91 20.94
N ASP A 225 1.28 -2.69 21.86
CA ASP A 225 1.40 -4.15 21.92
C ASP A 225 0.16 -4.91 21.43
N TRP A 226 -0.69 -4.29 20.59
CA TRP A 226 -1.91 -4.93 20.06
C TRP A 226 -1.61 -6.21 19.25
N LEU A 227 -0.40 -6.36 18.76
CA LEU A 227 0.11 -7.54 18.10
C LEU A 227 1.39 -8.00 18.84
N PRO A 228 1.54 -9.26 19.24
CA PRO A 228 2.70 -9.71 20.02
C PRO A 228 3.97 -9.82 19.17
N ASP A 229 5.13 -9.92 19.86
CA ASP A 229 6.43 -9.94 19.21
C ASP A 229 6.59 -11.09 18.23
N GLU A 230 6.10 -12.28 18.56
CA GLU A 230 6.16 -13.45 17.67
C GLU A 230 5.40 -13.22 16.35
N ALA A 231 4.29 -12.50 16.39
CA ALA A 231 3.54 -12.17 15.18
C ALA A 231 4.26 -11.08 14.37
N LEU A 232 4.86 -10.07 15.01
CA LEU A 232 5.70 -9.07 14.34
C LEU A 232 6.90 -9.72 13.65
N ILE A 233 7.59 -10.64 14.32
CA ILE A 233 8.69 -11.40 13.73
C ILE A 233 8.22 -12.23 12.54
N ALA A 234 7.04 -12.86 12.63
CA ALA A 234 6.47 -13.62 11.51
C ALA A 234 6.17 -12.74 10.29
N LEU A 235 5.68 -11.50 10.50
CA LEU A 235 5.48 -10.51 9.44
C LEU A 235 6.81 -10.11 8.78
N GLN A 236 7.84 -9.78 9.59
CA GLN A 236 9.16 -9.44 9.09
C GLN A 236 9.76 -10.56 8.24
N GLN A 237 9.69 -11.81 8.73
CA GLN A 237 10.19 -12.98 8.01
C GLN A 237 9.46 -13.23 6.69
N ALA A 238 8.13 -13.02 6.65
CA ALA A 238 7.36 -13.15 5.43
C ALA A 238 7.80 -12.13 4.37
N VAL A 239 7.97 -10.87 4.76
CA VAL A 239 8.43 -9.81 3.85
C VAL A 239 9.86 -10.04 3.37
N MET A 240 10.79 -10.43 4.27
CA MET A 240 12.15 -10.79 3.89
C MET A 240 12.19 -11.94 2.87
N LYS A 241 11.31 -12.93 3.04
CA LYS A 241 11.17 -14.04 2.09
C LYS A 241 10.70 -13.57 0.72
N ASP A 242 9.78 -12.60 0.66
CA ASP A 242 9.29 -12.05 -0.60
C ASP A 242 10.36 -11.20 -1.31
N ILE A 243 11.16 -10.42 -0.57
CA ILE A 243 12.34 -9.72 -1.10
C ILE A 243 13.32 -10.71 -1.73
N ALA A 244 13.69 -11.76 -0.97
CA ALA A 244 14.61 -12.79 -1.45
C ALA A 244 14.07 -13.54 -2.69
N LYS A 245 12.79 -13.83 -2.74
CA LYS A 245 12.12 -14.50 -3.86
C LYS A 245 12.17 -13.69 -5.16
N LYS A 246 12.15 -12.36 -5.07
CA LYS A 246 12.25 -11.45 -6.22
C LYS A 246 13.69 -11.04 -6.55
N ASN A 247 14.68 -11.48 -5.76
CA ASN A 247 16.10 -11.05 -5.86
C ASN A 247 16.26 -9.51 -5.81
N ILE A 248 15.47 -8.84 -5.01
CA ILE A 248 15.60 -7.40 -4.74
C ILE A 248 16.72 -7.22 -3.72
N ALA A 249 17.61 -6.24 -3.95
CA ALA A 249 18.72 -5.92 -3.05
C ALA A 249 18.34 -4.86 -2.01
#